data_f6bf0ae4c5f4de1c25882b172ed801a2
#
_entry.id   f6bf0ae4c5f4de1c25882b172ed801a2
#
_cell.length_a   1.000
_cell.length_b   1.000
_cell.length_c   1.000
_cell.angle_alpha   90.00
_cell.angle_beta   90.00
_cell.angle_gamma   90.00
#
_symmetry.space_group_name_H-M   'P 1'
#
loop_
_entity.id
_entity.type
_entity.pdbx_description
1 polymer ?
#
loop_
_entity_poly.entity_id
_entity_poly.type
_entity_poly.pdbx_seq_one_letter_code
_entity_poly.pdbx_strand_id
1 'polypeptide(L)'
;MTNLGHVVFYVRDLERSVKFYTGAVGLGLSGTIFKGRAALLSGGTTHHELMLIQAGEAEGPLQGKRIGLYHVGWKVGNSVRELMAIHNRLNELGYPVDGLSSRKLPGA
;
A
#
# COMPACT_ATOMS: atom_id res chain seq x y z
N MET A 1 7.91 -13.51 19.64
CA MET A 1 7.54 -12.14 19.24
C MET A 1 6.52 -12.18 18.10
N THR A 2 5.51 -11.35 18.18
CA THR A 2 4.43 -11.32 17.17
C THR A 2 4.60 -10.13 16.24
N ASN A 3 4.45 -10.36 14.95
CA ASN A 3 4.53 -9.32 13.92
C ASN A 3 3.31 -9.39 13.03
N LEU A 4 2.97 -8.28 12.40
CA LEU A 4 1.94 -8.28 11.38
C LEU A 4 2.47 -9.03 10.15
N GLY A 5 1.78 -10.10 9.75
CA GLY A 5 2.18 -10.89 8.60
C GLY A 5 1.71 -10.30 7.29
N HIS A 6 0.42 -10.08 7.16
CA HIS A 6 -0.15 -9.49 5.95
C HIS A 6 -1.48 -8.82 6.25
N VAL A 7 -1.90 -7.97 5.32
CA VAL A 7 -3.20 -7.32 5.32
C VAL A 7 -3.84 -7.56 3.95
N VAL A 8 -5.17 -7.64 3.91
CA VAL A 8 -5.92 -7.90 2.68
C VAL A 8 -6.89 -6.74 2.45
N PHE A 9 -6.88 -6.20 1.23
CA PHE A 9 -7.82 -5.16 0.83
C PHE A 9 -8.71 -5.66 -0.29
N TYR A 10 -9.98 -5.31 -0.22
CA TYR A 10 -10.82 -5.33 -1.41
C TYR A 10 -10.54 -4.06 -2.21
N VAL A 11 -10.34 -4.20 -3.51
CA VAL A 11 -10.10 -3.07 -4.40
C VAL A 11 -11.08 -3.14 -5.56
N ARG A 12 -11.39 -2.00 -6.14
CA ARG A 12 -12.33 -1.93 -7.25
C ARG A 12 -11.73 -2.51 -8.53
N ASP A 13 -10.51 -2.12 -8.84
CA ASP A 13 -9.81 -2.48 -10.07
C ASP A 13 -8.43 -3.03 -9.68
N LEU A 14 -8.27 -4.35 -9.82
CA LEU A 14 -7.05 -5.02 -9.38
C LEU A 14 -5.82 -4.56 -10.17
N GLU A 15 -5.94 -4.45 -11.48
CA GLU A 15 -4.81 -4.04 -12.32
C GLU A 15 -4.29 -2.66 -11.94
N ARG A 16 -5.20 -1.73 -11.74
CA ARG A 16 -4.84 -0.36 -11.31
C ARG A 16 -4.17 -0.37 -9.94
N SER A 17 -4.69 -1.13 -9.00
CA SER A 17 -4.13 -1.22 -7.65
C SER A 17 -2.76 -1.90 -7.65
N VAL A 18 -2.59 -2.97 -8.41
CA VAL A 18 -1.28 -3.63 -8.54
C VAL A 18 -0.26 -2.65 -9.13
N LYS A 19 -0.64 -1.90 -10.15
CA LYS A 19 0.24 -0.91 -10.76
C LYS A 19 0.69 0.15 -9.74
N PHE A 20 -0.22 0.61 -8.89
CA PHE A 20 0.12 1.57 -7.85
C PHE A 20 1.09 0.98 -6.82
N TYR A 21 0.77 -0.20 -6.28
CA TYR A 21 1.59 -0.78 -5.22
C TYR A 21 2.95 -1.29 -5.72
N THR A 22 3.06 -1.70 -6.96
CA THR A 22 4.35 -2.10 -7.52
C THR A 22 5.14 -0.90 -8.04
N GLY A 23 4.51 -0.03 -8.81
CA GLY A 23 5.19 1.08 -9.48
C GLY A 23 5.49 2.26 -8.56
N ALA A 24 4.56 2.63 -7.68
CA ALA A 24 4.72 3.79 -6.81
C ALA A 24 5.23 3.41 -5.43
N VAL A 25 4.64 2.40 -4.80
CA VAL A 25 5.03 1.99 -3.44
C VAL A 25 6.29 1.13 -3.44
N GLY A 26 6.46 0.30 -4.47
CA GLY A 26 7.69 -0.49 -4.63
C GLY A 26 7.58 -1.93 -4.17
N LEU A 27 6.37 -2.46 -3.97
CA LEU A 27 6.19 -3.88 -3.68
C LEU A 27 6.39 -4.71 -4.94
N GLY A 28 6.79 -5.98 -4.77
CA GLY A 28 6.90 -6.92 -5.87
C GLY A 28 5.68 -7.83 -5.94
N LEU A 29 5.26 -8.19 -7.14
CA LEU A 29 4.18 -9.14 -7.33
C LEU A 29 4.71 -10.55 -7.08
N SER A 30 4.16 -11.24 -6.06
CA SER A 30 4.57 -12.61 -5.71
C SER A 30 3.74 -13.65 -6.44
N GLY A 31 2.51 -13.34 -6.80
CA GLY A 31 1.63 -14.26 -7.48
C GLY A 31 0.21 -13.76 -7.59
N THR A 32 -0.61 -14.55 -8.25
CA THR A 32 -2.06 -14.29 -8.36
C THR A 32 -2.82 -15.55 -7.99
N ILE A 33 -4.03 -15.36 -7.43
CA ILE A 33 -4.93 -16.46 -7.08
C ILE A 33 -6.35 -16.10 -7.47
N PHE A 34 -7.30 -17.01 -7.21
CA PHE A 34 -8.71 -16.84 -7.56
C PHE A 34 -8.91 -16.50 -9.04
N LYS A 35 -8.21 -17.23 -9.93
CA LYS A 35 -8.29 -17.04 -11.39
C LYS A 35 -7.96 -15.61 -11.81
N GLY A 36 -6.94 -15.03 -11.17
CA GLY A 36 -6.47 -13.69 -11.50
C GLY A 36 -7.25 -12.55 -10.87
N ARG A 37 -8.20 -12.83 -9.96
CA ARG A 37 -8.95 -11.77 -9.28
C ARG A 37 -8.30 -11.27 -8.00
N ALA A 38 -7.20 -11.89 -7.60
CA ALA A 38 -6.46 -11.47 -6.41
C ALA A 38 -4.96 -11.49 -6.71
N ALA A 39 -4.24 -10.58 -6.09
CA ALA A 39 -2.79 -10.45 -6.24
C ALA A 39 -2.11 -10.48 -4.88
N LEU A 40 -0.96 -11.13 -4.83
CA LEU A 40 -0.10 -11.22 -3.65
C LEU A 40 1.13 -10.37 -3.91
N LEU A 41 1.41 -9.45 -2.99
CA LEU A 41 2.50 -8.48 -3.16
C LEU A 41 3.43 -8.51 -1.94
N SER A 42 4.73 -8.42 -2.21
CA SER A 42 5.73 -8.53 -1.16
C SER A 42 6.75 -7.41 -1.20
N GLY A 43 7.10 -6.92 -0.01
CA GLY A 43 8.23 -6.02 0.17
C GLY A 43 9.51 -6.75 0.51
N GLY A 44 9.49 -8.09 0.54
CA GLY A 44 10.67 -8.91 0.80
C GLY A 44 10.76 -9.50 2.20
N THR A 45 9.83 -9.15 3.09
CA THR A 45 9.85 -9.67 4.47
C THR A 45 9.17 -11.02 4.59
N THR A 46 8.05 -11.20 3.89
CA THR A 46 7.32 -12.46 3.85
C THR A 46 6.97 -12.78 2.39
N HIS A 47 6.25 -13.89 2.17
CA HIS A 47 5.76 -14.22 0.82
C HIS A 47 4.87 -13.11 0.28
N HIS A 48 4.05 -12.52 1.13
CA HIS A 48 3.24 -11.35 0.80
C HIS A 48 2.85 -10.63 2.09
N GLU A 49 3.05 -9.33 2.13
CA GLU A 49 2.56 -8.46 3.20
C GLU A 49 1.24 -7.83 2.81
N LEU A 50 0.91 -7.84 1.53
CA LEU A 50 -0.33 -7.28 1.01
C LEU A 50 -0.99 -8.25 0.04
N MET A 51 -2.29 -8.44 0.21
CA MET A 51 -3.12 -9.15 -0.76
C MET A 51 -4.23 -8.22 -1.20
N LEU A 52 -4.47 -8.16 -2.50
CA LEU A 52 -5.52 -7.35 -3.09
C LEU A 52 -6.52 -8.27 -3.77
N ILE A 53 -7.80 -8.08 -3.48
CA ILE A 53 -8.88 -8.85 -4.09
C ILE A 53 -9.82 -7.89 -4.80
N GLN A 54 -10.09 -8.15 -6.09
CA GLN A 54 -10.99 -7.31 -6.85
C GLN A 54 -12.43 -7.52 -6.40
N ALA A 55 -13.08 -6.43 -6.03
CA ALA A 55 -14.47 -6.41 -5.62
C ALA A 55 -15.39 -5.66 -6.60
N GLY A 56 -14.80 -4.98 -7.58
CA GLY A 56 -15.52 -4.36 -8.70
C GLY A 56 -16.67 -3.45 -8.30
N GLU A 57 -17.86 -3.99 -8.33
CA GLU A 57 -19.10 -3.24 -8.10
C GLU A 57 -19.49 -3.08 -6.63
N ALA A 58 -18.70 -3.60 -5.70
CA ALA A 58 -19.00 -3.47 -4.28
C ALA A 58 -19.01 -2.00 -3.85
N GLU A 59 -19.77 -1.69 -2.80
CA GLU A 59 -19.81 -0.35 -2.25
C GLU A 59 -18.45 0.04 -1.69
N GLY A 60 -18.10 1.32 -1.83
CA GLY A 60 -16.88 1.86 -1.27
C GLY A 60 -16.97 2.04 0.24
N PRO A 61 -15.86 2.47 0.87
CA PRO A 61 -15.85 2.67 2.32
C PRO A 61 -16.74 3.83 2.75
N LEU A 62 -17.28 3.70 3.96
CA LEU A 62 -18.08 4.76 4.56
C LEU A 62 -17.19 5.98 4.84
N GLN A 63 -17.77 7.17 4.68
CA GLN A 63 -17.06 8.41 4.94
C GLN A 63 -17.11 8.76 6.42
N GLY A 64 -16.13 9.55 6.87
CA GLY A 64 -16.07 10.06 8.22
C GLY A 64 -15.43 9.10 9.21
N LYS A 65 -15.51 9.44 10.48
CA LYS A 65 -14.92 8.64 11.56
C LYS A 65 -15.83 7.46 11.87
N ARG A 66 -15.32 6.25 11.64
CA ARG A 66 -16.03 5.01 11.89
C ARG A 66 -15.14 4.08 12.71
N ILE A 67 -15.76 3.21 13.49
CA ILE A 67 -15.01 2.15 14.16
C ILE A 67 -14.44 1.23 13.10
N GLY A 68 -13.15 1.00 13.12
CA GLY A 68 -12.47 0.13 12.17
C GLY A 68 -11.11 0.67 11.77
N LEU A 69 -10.62 0.19 10.65
CA LEU A 69 -9.32 0.60 10.12
C LEU A 69 -9.34 2.06 9.70
N TYR A 70 -8.35 2.81 10.16
CA TYR A 70 -8.16 4.21 9.76
C TYR A 70 -7.16 4.33 8.61
N HIS A 71 -5.98 3.75 8.74
CA HIS A 71 -4.97 3.75 7.68
C HIS A 71 -3.97 2.62 7.87
N VAL A 72 -3.16 2.38 6.85
CA VAL A 72 -2.02 1.46 6.90
C VAL A 72 -0.77 2.29 6.58
N GLY A 73 0.24 2.17 7.43
CA GLY A 73 1.53 2.83 7.19
C GLY A 73 2.53 1.85 6.57
N TRP A 74 3.15 2.24 5.47
CA TRP A 74 4.19 1.45 4.82
C TRP A 74 5.55 2.02 5.15
N LYS A 75 6.44 1.17 5.63
CA LYS A 75 7.84 1.55 5.79
C LYS A 75 8.54 1.36 4.46
N VAL A 76 8.85 2.46 3.80
CA VAL A 76 9.42 2.45 2.44
C VAL A 76 10.92 2.67 2.42
N GLY A 77 11.54 2.76 3.59
CA GLY A 77 12.99 2.93 3.70
C GLY A 77 13.40 3.17 5.15
N ASN A 78 14.69 3.41 5.36
CA ASN A 78 15.29 3.60 6.68
C ASN A 78 15.87 5.00 6.89
N SER A 79 15.66 5.92 5.97
CA SER A 79 16.22 7.26 6.04
C SER A 79 15.26 8.29 5.45
N VAL A 80 15.49 9.55 5.81
CA VAL A 80 14.75 10.67 5.22
C VAL A 80 14.96 10.74 3.72
N ARG A 81 16.19 10.44 3.25
CA ARG A 81 16.50 10.42 1.83
C ARG A 81 15.62 9.42 1.07
N GLU A 82 15.48 8.21 1.60
CA GLU A 82 14.64 7.19 0.98
C GLU A 82 13.16 7.59 0.99
N LEU A 83 12.70 8.20 2.08
CA LEU A 83 11.34 8.71 2.17
C LEU A 83 11.10 9.81 1.14
N MET A 84 12.05 10.73 0.98
CA MET A 84 11.93 11.80 -0.01
C MET A 84 11.94 11.26 -1.44
N ALA A 85 12.69 10.21 -1.70
CA ALA A 85 12.70 9.58 -3.02
C ALA A 85 11.32 9.03 -3.38
N ILE A 86 10.63 8.39 -2.43
CA ILE A 86 9.26 7.89 -2.64
C ILE A 86 8.28 9.05 -2.82
N HIS A 87 8.42 10.10 -2.00
CA HIS A 87 7.60 11.31 -2.12
C HIS A 87 7.71 11.92 -3.52
N ASN A 88 8.94 12.06 -4.01
CA ASN A 88 9.19 12.62 -5.34
C ASN A 88 8.62 11.72 -6.44
N ARG A 89 8.76 10.40 -6.30
CA ARG A 89 8.20 9.46 -7.26
C ARG A 89 6.68 9.57 -7.35
N LEU A 90 6.00 9.66 -6.20
CA LEU A 90 4.55 9.83 -6.17
C LEU A 90 4.12 11.11 -6.89
N ASN A 91 4.84 12.21 -6.64
CA ASN A 91 4.57 13.47 -7.32
C ASN A 91 4.77 13.35 -8.84
N GLU A 92 5.86 12.72 -9.27
CA GLU A 92 6.15 12.54 -10.69
C GLU A 92 5.10 11.67 -11.39
N LEU A 93 4.57 10.69 -10.68
CA LEU A 93 3.54 9.80 -11.22
C LEU A 93 2.13 10.40 -11.11
N GLY A 94 1.99 11.57 -10.50
CA GLY A 94 0.71 12.26 -10.41
C GLY A 94 -0.19 11.80 -9.28
N TYR A 95 0.33 11.06 -8.32
CA TYR A 95 -0.46 10.64 -7.16
C TYR A 95 -0.46 11.73 -6.09
N PRO A 96 -1.63 12.04 -5.51
CA PRO A 96 -1.70 13.06 -4.48
C PRO A 96 -1.01 12.63 -3.19
N VAL A 97 -0.27 13.56 -2.59
CA VAL A 97 0.39 13.36 -1.30
C VAL A 97 -0.06 14.46 -0.37
N ASP A 98 -0.66 14.10 0.76
CA ASP A 98 -1.22 15.10 1.69
C ASP A 98 -0.18 15.94 2.39
N GLY A 99 1.06 15.50 2.38
CA GLY A 99 2.12 16.28 2.96
C GLY A 99 3.18 15.42 3.61
N LEU A 100 4.22 16.08 4.06
CA LEU A 100 5.35 15.47 4.73
C LEU A 100 5.45 16.08 6.12
N SER A 101 5.38 15.25 7.16
CA SER A 101 5.45 15.74 8.54
C SER A 101 6.73 15.27 9.20
N SER A 102 7.59 16.23 9.60
CA SER A 102 8.83 15.92 10.29
C SER A 102 8.61 15.25 11.65
N ARG A 103 7.45 15.50 12.27
CA ARG A 103 7.12 14.90 13.57
C ARG A 103 6.94 13.39 13.49
N LYS A 104 6.71 12.85 12.28
CA LYS A 104 6.48 11.43 12.04
C LYS A 104 7.71 10.71 11.53
N LEU A 105 8.82 11.42 11.39
CA LEU A 105 10.07 10.84 10.88
C LEU A 105 10.95 10.42 12.05
N PRO A 106 11.69 9.30 11.91
CA PRO A 106 12.66 8.91 12.93
C PRO A 106 13.67 10.01 13.18
N GLY A 107 13.91 10.32 14.46
CA GLY A 107 14.87 11.33 14.85
C GLY A 107 14.43 12.77 14.69
N ALA A 108 13.18 12.98 14.35
CA ALA A 108 12.66 14.34 14.18
C ALA A 108 12.07 14.88 15.47
#